data_ddcfab513f36913540a11acd07c2df76
#
_entry.id   ddcfab513f36913540a11acd07c2df76
#
_cell.length_a   1.000
_cell.length_b   1.000
_cell.length_c   1.000
_cell.angle_alpha   90.00
_cell.angle_beta   90.00
_cell.angle_gamma   90.00
#
_symmetry.space_group_name_H-M   'P 1'
#
loop_
_entity.id
_entity.type
_entity.pdbx_description
1 polymer ?
#
loop_
_entity_poly.entity_id
_entity_poly.type
_entity_poly.pdbx_seq_one_letter_code
_entity_poly.pdbx_strand_id
1 'polypeptide(L)'
;MRIAIGQVNELTEEFLTFAKQLGLDDVQMNLYNLPTDMKDTGRLEFMDLLRLKTRAEERGLRLIAIENVPIRFYDKIMLGKEGREHQLANMQESIRNLGRAGIPIFGYHFISTGVWRTGWETPIRGGAISNSFKTELAKHAPWFYDRDYNEEEMWANYDWYLERILPVAEEYNVRMALHPDDPPVPKLGGVPRLFRNFDNFKRAMERHPNRMHGLDFCHGCWSEMRGGAGVLEAAEYFGAQGRIFYVHMRDVKGGCDDFTECFINEGNSNIFNVMMKLRQVGFKGFIIDDHVPHLVNDSAYGHRGRAHATGYLTAIMDVVNQLQPDPTPSASKANDLKPAILAKTPRKKKPSNTPPVFKPPSKRALAALPKDPMVKGGGKLK
;
A
#
# COMPACT_ATOMS: atom_id res chain seq x y z
N MET A 1 13.10 9.84 -8.43
CA MET A 1 12.32 9.71 -7.16
C MET A 1 11.23 10.77 -7.14
N ARG A 2 10.13 10.54 -6.44
CA ARG A 2 9.02 11.50 -6.30
C ARG A 2 8.57 11.52 -4.85
N ILE A 3 8.11 12.69 -4.37
CA ILE A 3 7.39 12.76 -3.09
C ILE A 3 5.92 12.54 -3.38
N ALA A 4 5.26 11.75 -2.56
CA ALA A 4 3.85 11.43 -2.58
C ALA A 4 3.25 11.63 -1.20
N ILE A 5 1.95 11.46 -1.07
CA ILE A 5 1.25 11.47 0.21
C ILE A 5 0.46 10.17 0.37
N GLY A 6 0.32 9.70 1.59
CA GLY A 6 -0.35 8.41 1.80
C GLY A 6 -0.89 8.21 3.20
N GLN A 7 -1.03 6.93 3.56
CA GLN A 7 -1.57 6.48 4.85
C GLN A 7 -3.00 7.01 5.11
N VAL A 8 -3.82 7.02 4.06
CA VAL A 8 -5.22 7.42 4.11
C VAL A 8 -6.10 6.27 3.60
N ASN A 9 -7.24 6.05 4.22
CA ASN A 9 -8.21 5.04 3.80
C ASN A 9 -9.41 5.62 3.04
N GLU A 10 -9.59 6.95 3.05
CA GLU A 10 -10.66 7.63 2.29
C GLU A 10 -10.09 8.83 1.53
N LEU A 11 -10.45 8.96 0.26
CA LEU A 11 -10.10 10.11 -0.58
C LEU A 11 -11.15 11.21 -0.40
N THR A 12 -11.12 11.90 0.75
CA THR A 12 -12.00 13.04 1.01
C THR A 12 -11.57 14.27 0.20
N GLU A 13 -12.50 15.22 -0.01
CA GLU A 13 -12.19 16.49 -0.65
C GLU A 13 -11.11 17.27 0.10
N GLU A 14 -11.13 17.25 1.44
CA GLU A 14 -10.11 17.86 2.28
C GLU A 14 -8.73 17.27 2.00
N PHE A 15 -8.61 15.93 2.01
CA PHE A 15 -7.36 15.23 1.73
C PHE A 15 -6.83 15.52 0.32
N LEU A 16 -7.68 15.43 -0.70
CA LEU A 16 -7.29 15.66 -2.09
C LEU A 16 -6.85 17.11 -2.31
N THR A 17 -7.55 18.07 -1.69
CA THR A 17 -7.17 19.48 -1.72
C THR A 17 -5.84 19.72 -1.01
N PHE A 18 -5.64 19.12 0.16
CA PHE A 18 -4.40 19.21 0.92
C PHE A 18 -3.20 18.67 0.13
N ALA A 19 -3.34 17.49 -0.49
CA ALA A 19 -2.31 16.92 -1.35
C ALA A 19 -1.88 17.89 -2.48
N LYS A 20 -2.86 18.53 -3.14
CA LYS A 20 -2.58 19.52 -4.20
C LYS A 20 -1.95 20.81 -3.65
N GLN A 21 -2.35 21.28 -2.47
CA GLN A 21 -1.73 22.44 -1.82
C GLN A 21 -0.26 22.20 -1.45
N LEU A 22 0.10 20.95 -1.15
CA LEU A 22 1.51 20.54 -0.96
C LEU A 22 2.29 20.36 -2.28
N GLY A 23 1.65 20.57 -3.44
CA GLY A 23 2.29 20.43 -4.76
C GLY A 23 2.51 18.98 -5.18
N LEU A 24 1.77 18.04 -4.62
CA LEU A 24 1.93 16.62 -4.89
C LEU A 24 1.01 16.15 -6.04
N ASP A 25 1.43 15.10 -6.73
CA ASP A 25 0.69 14.47 -7.83
C ASP A 25 0.38 12.99 -7.60
N ASP A 26 1.02 12.36 -6.62
CA ASP A 26 0.91 10.93 -6.36
C ASP A 26 0.29 10.67 -4.97
N VAL A 27 -0.63 9.70 -4.93
CA VAL A 27 -1.31 9.25 -3.69
C VAL A 27 -1.16 7.75 -3.55
N GLN A 28 -0.85 7.31 -2.32
CA GLN A 28 -0.96 5.93 -1.86
C GLN A 28 -2.13 5.85 -0.88
N MET A 29 -2.96 4.80 -0.97
CA MET A 29 -4.00 4.54 0.03
C MET A 29 -3.63 3.33 0.88
N ASN A 30 -3.99 3.39 2.16
CA ASN A 30 -3.89 2.27 3.08
C ASN A 30 -5.30 1.73 3.37
N LEU A 31 -5.59 0.52 2.87
CA LEU A 31 -6.90 -0.12 3.03
C LEU A 31 -6.96 -1.14 4.16
N TYR A 32 -6.14 -0.99 5.20
CA TYR A 32 -6.27 -1.77 6.43
C TYR A 32 -7.71 -1.72 6.98
N ASN A 33 -8.33 -0.54 6.91
CA ASN A 33 -9.76 -0.35 7.02
C ASN A 33 -10.32 0.04 5.65
N LEU A 34 -11.38 -0.63 5.21
CA LEU A 34 -12.03 -0.27 3.95
C LEU A 34 -12.69 1.11 4.04
N PRO A 35 -12.69 1.91 2.96
CA PRO A 35 -13.52 3.08 2.83
C PRO A 35 -14.99 2.80 3.13
N THR A 36 -15.71 3.78 3.64
CA THR A 36 -17.11 3.63 4.06
C THR A 36 -18.06 3.28 2.91
N ASP A 37 -17.70 3.63 1.68
CA ASP A 37 -18.46 3.35 0.46
C ASP A 37 -18.06 2.03 -0.25
N MET A 38 -17.09 1.28 0.30
CA MET A 38 -16.70 -0.04 -0.19
C MET A 38 -17.38 -1.16 0.61
N LYS A 39 -17.84 -2.19 -0.12
CA LYS A 39 -18.40 -3.39 0.51
C LYS A 39 -17.31 -4.36 0.93
N ASP A 40 -17.47 -4.95 2.10
CA ASP A 40 -16.61 -6.06 2.54
C ASP A 40 -17.05 -7.36 1.86
N THR A 41 -16.37 -7.70 0.78
CA THR A 41 -16.57 -8.96 0.03
C THR A 41 -15.44 -9.95 0.26
N GLY A 42 -14.50 -9.63 1.15
CA GLY A 42 -13.28 -10.41 1.38
C GLY A 42 -12.19 -10.19 0.33
N ARG A 43 -12.37 -9.25 -0.60
CA ARG A 43 -11.41 -8.89 -1.65
C ARG A 43 -11.62 -7.45 -2.13
N LEU A 44 -10.66 -6.93 -2.91
CA LEU A 44 -10.77 -5.64 -3.58
C LEU A 44 -11.52 -5.81 -4.92
N GLU A 45 -12.67 -5.16 -5.05
CA GLU A 45 -13.47 -5.23 -6.26
C GLU A 45 -13.01 -4.21 -7.31
N PHE A 46 -13.03 -4.60 -8.58
CA PHE A 46 -12.58 -3.75 -9.69
C PHE A 46 -13.28 -2.40 -9.75
N MET A 47 -14.60 -2.37 -9.58
CA MET A 47 -15.37 -1.13 -9.67
C MET A 47 -15.07 -0.18 -8.51
N ASP A 48 -14.75 -0.70 -7.32
CA ASP A 48 -14.36 0.12 -6.19
C ASP A 48 -12.98 0.75 -6.42
N LEU A 49 -12.01 -0.03 -6.89
CA LEU A 49 -10.68 0.45 -7.26
C LEU A 49 -10.75 1.51 -8.38
N LEU A 50 -11.59 1.27 -9.39
CA LEU A 50 -11.78 2.22 -10.48
C LEU A 50 -12.37 3.55 -9.98
N ARG A 51 -13.37 3.50 -9.08
CA ARG A 51 -13.95 4.71 -8.45
C ARG A 51 -12.91 5.50 -7.65
N LEU A 52 -12.11 4.82 -6.81
CA LEU A 52 -11.03 5.47 -6.05
C LEU A 52 -10.03 6.14 -6.99
N LYS A 53 -9.60 5.45 -8.03
CA LYS A 53 -8.68 6.00 -9.02
C LYS A 53 -9.27 7.21 -9.74
N THR A 54 -10.51 7.12 -10.23
CA THR A 54 -11.20 8.21 -10.91
C THR A 54 -11.31 9.44 -10.01
N ARG A 55 -11.69 9.25 -8.74
CA ARG A 55 -11.78 10.34 -7.74
C ARG A 55 -10.43 11.07 -7.55
N ALA A 56 -9.32 10.33 -7.51
CA ALA A 56 -8.00 10.94 -7.46
C ALA A 56 -7.67 11.70 -8.77
N GLU A 57 -7.93 11.09 -9.93
CA GLU A 57 -7.62 11.66 -11.25
C GLU A 57 -8.43 12.93 -11.55
N GLU A 58 -9.69 13.02 -11.11
CA GLU A 58 -10.52 14.23 -11.22
C GLU A 58 -9.94 15.42 -10.47
N ARG A 59 -9.07 15.19 -9.49
CA ARG A 59 -8.33 16.23 -8.75
C ARG A 59 -6.87 16.39 -9.23
N GLY A 60 -6.52 15.77 -10.37
CA GLY A 60 -5.17 15.83 -10.92
C GLY A 60 -4.14 15.10 -10.07
N LEU A 61 -4.55 14.03 -9.37
CA LEU A 61 -3.71 13.13 -8.59
C LEU A 61 -3.69 11.74 -9.23
N ARG A 62 -2.64 10.99 -9.02
CA ARG A 62 -2.52 9.60 -9.47
C ARG A 62 -2.58 8.66 -8.26
N LEU A 63 -3.50 7.72 -8.25
CA LEU A 63 -3.49 6.62 -7.29
C LEU A 63 -2.47 5.57 -7.75
N ILE A 64 -1.30 5.55 -7.11
CA ILE A 64 -0.13 4.78 -7.55
C ILE A 64 0.12 3.51 -6.77
N ALA A 65 -0.46 3.38 -5.57
CA ALA A 65 -0.37 2.18 -4.76
C ALA A 65 -1.60 2.03 -3.86
N ILE A 66 -2.00 0.80 -3.66
CA ILE A 66 -2.81 0.37 -2.52
C ILE A 66 -1.88 -0.37 -1.57
N GLU A 67 -1.86 0.04 -0.32
CA GLU A 67 -1.18 -0.66 0.75
C GLU A 67 -2.18 -1.30 1.68
N ASN A 68 -1.89 -2.53 2.06
CA ASN A 68 -2.74 -3.35 2.92
C ASN A 68 -4.13 -3.63 2.38
N VAL A 69 -4.72 -4.60 2.98
CA VAL A 69 -6.14 -4.93 3.02
C VAL A 69 -6.47 -5.32 4.45
N PRO A 70 -7.73 -5.36 4.86
CA PRO A 70 -8.09 -5.84 6.18
C PRO A 70 -7.44 -7.21 6.49
N ILE A 71 -6.87 -7.38 7.66
CA ILE A 71 -6.17 -8.62 8.07
C ILE A 71 -7.04 -9.86 7.81
N ARG A 72 -8.35 -9.77 8.05
CA ARG A 72 -9.31 -10.85 7.81
C ARG A 72 -9.41 -11.32 6.35
N PHE A 73 -8.80 -10.61 5.39
CA PHE A 73 -8.77 -11.04 3.99
C PHE A 73 -7.70 -12.11 3.74
N TYR A 74 -6.68 -12.22 4.62
CA TYR A 74 -5.55 -13.13 4.43
C TYR A 74 -4.93 -13.68 5.74
N ASP A 75 -5.60 -13.49 6.90
CA ASP A 75 -5.13 -14.02 8.18
C ASP A 75 -5.01 -15.55 8.20
N LYS A 76 -5.93 -16.26 7.54
CA LYS A 76 -5.86 -17.73 7.44
C LYS A 76 -4.69 -18.19 6.57
N ILE A 77 -4.32 -17.40 5.56
CA ILE A 77 -3.10 -17.63 4.76
C ILE A 77 -1.89 -17.53 5.67
N MET A 78 -1.76 -16.43 6.41
CA MET A 78 -0.63 -16.18 7.30
C MET A 78 -0.49 -17.26 8.38
N LEU A 79 -1.59 -17.76 8.90
CA LEU A 79 -1.63 -18.72 10.02
C LEU A 79 -1.78 -20.19 9.58
N GLY A 80 -1.85 -20.47 8.26
CA GLY A 80 -2.02 -21.82 7.74
C GLY A 80 -3.36 -22.48 8.11
N LYS A 81 -4.41 -21.67 8.39
CA LYS A 81 -5.70 -22.16 8.87
C LYS A 81 -6.60 -22.63 7.73
N GLU A 82 -7.61 -23.44 8.09
CA GLU A 82 -8.69 -23.86 7.19
C GLU A 82 -9.36 -22.66 6.51
N GLY A 83 -9.61 -22.75 5.21
CA GLY A 83 -10.17 -21.68 4.38
C GLY A 83 -9.12 -20.71 3.79
N ARG A 84 -7.81 -20.97 3.99
CA ARG A 84 -6.74 -20.18 3.37
C ARG A 84 -6.78 -20.23 1.83
N GLU A 85 -7.25 -21.31 1.23
CA GLU A 85 -7.41 -21.45 -0.21
C GLU A 85 -8.46 -20.47 -0.76
N HIS A 86 -9.56 -20.26 -0.02
CA HIS A 86 -10.57 -19.28 -0.37
C HIS A 86 -10.02 -17.86 -0.26
N GLN A 87 -9.29 -17.54 0.83
CA GLN A 87 -8.63 -16.25 0.96
C GLN A 87 -7.58 -16.04 -0.15
N LEU A 88 -6.83 -17.07 -0.53
CA LEU A 88 -5.88 -16.98 -1.63
C LEU A 88 -6.58 -16.64 -2.96
N ALA A 89 -7.69 -17.31 -3.28
CA ALA A 89 -8.47 -17.01 -4.48
C ALA A 89 -8.96 -15.54 -4.48
N ASN A 90 -9.40 -15.02 -3.34
CA ASN A 90 -9.80 -13.63 -3.17
C ASN A 90 -8.63 -12.66 -3.32
N MET A 91 -7.47 -12.98 -2.74
CA MET A 91 -6.25 -12.16 -2.91
C MET A 91 -5.76 -12.15 -4.35
N GLN A 92 -5.80 -13.30 -5.04
CA GLN A 92 -5.48 -13.37 -6.46
C GLN A 92 -6.43 -12.50 -7.32
N GLU A 93 -7.74 -12.51 -7.02
CA GLU A 93 -8.68 -11.64 -7.72
C GLU A 93 -8.45 -10.16 -7.37
N SER A 94 -8.08 -9.82 -6.13
CA SER A 94 -7.70 -8.46 -5.74
C SER A 94 -6.50 -7.96 -6.56
N ILE A 95 -5.46 -8.79 -6.75
CA ILE A 95 -4.30 -8.44 -7.59
C ILE A 95 -4.70 -8.26 -9.06
N ARG A 96 -5.56 -9.15 -9.61
CA ARG A 96 -6.11 -8.97 -10.97
C ARG A 96 -6.84 -7.64 -11.11
N ASN A 97 -7.66 -7.30 -10.14
CA ASN A 97 -8.47 -6.09 -10.15
C ASN A 97 -7.61 -4.83 -10.02
N LEU A 98 -6.53 -4.84 -9.21
CA LEU A 98 -5.54 -3.78 -9.16
C LEU A 98 -4.88 -3.55 -10.53
N GLY A 99 -4.39 -4.61 -11.16
CA GLY A 99 -3.78 -4.52 -12.49
C GLY A 99 -4.75 -4.03 -13.56
N ARG A 100 -5.99 -4.51 -13.58
CA ARG A 100 -7.05 -4.05 -14.50
C ARG A 100 -7.41 -2.57 -14.28
N ALA A 101 -7.44 -2.13 -13.04
CA ALA A 101 -7.67 -0.72 -12.69
C ALA A 101 -6.44 0.17 -13.01
N GLY A 102 -5.29 -0.44 -13.34
CA GLY A 102 -4.04 0.28 -13.63
C GLY A 102 -3.40 0.86 -12.37
N ILE A 103 -3.57 0.22 -11.20
CA ILE A 103 -2.87 0.52 -9.95
C ILE A 103 -1.67 -0.41 -9.85
N PRO A 104 -0.43 0.09 -9.98
CA PRO A 104 0.73 -0.74 -10.29
C PRO A 104 1.39 -1.40 -9.08
N ILE A 105 1.03 -1.00 -7.84
CA ILE A 105 1.71 -1.47 -6.64
C ILE A 105 0.68 -1.90 -5.59
N PHE A 106 0.91 -3.07 -5.00
CA PHE A 106 0.24 -3.55 -3.81
C PHE A 106 1.25 -3.73 -2.67
N GLY A 107 1.17 -2.86 -1.66
CA GLY A 107 1.91 -2.99 -0.42
C GLY A 107 1.22 -3.99 0.51
N TYR A 108 1.99 -4.87 1.15
CA TYR A 108 1.42 -5.87 2.05
C TYR A 108 2.31 -6.15 3.26
N HIS A 109 1.67 -6.45 4.35
CA HIS A 109 2.30 -6.98 5.56
C HIS A 109 2.13 -8.50 5.62
N PHE A 110 3.05 -9.20 6.29
CA PHE A 110 2.79 -10.58 6.69
C PHE A 110 2.67 -10.67 8.23
N ILE A 111 1.88 -9.75 8.79
CA ILE A 111 1.69 -9.51 10.23
C ILE A 111 0.23 -9.78 10.59
N SER A 112 -0.10 -10.97 11.08
CA SER A 112 -1.47 -11.33 11.43
C SER A 112 -2.00 -10.64 12.69
N THR A 113 -1.10 -10.14 13.54
CA THR A 113 -1.44 -9.45 14.81
C THR A 113 -1.45 -7.92 14.68
N GLY A 114 -1.16 -7.38 13.49
CA GLY A 114 -1.12 -5.94 13.23
C GLY A 114 0.12 -5.24 13.82
N VAL A 115 0.14 -3.92 13.67
CA VAL A 115 1.14 -3.04 14.24
C VAL A 115 0.89 -2.86 15.74
N TRP A 116 1.95 -2.94 16.55
CA TRP A 116 1.84 -2.78 18.00
C TRP A 116 2.57 -1.54 18.50
N ARG A 117 1.91 -0.81 19.40
CA ARG A 117 2.51 0.28 20.19
C ARG A 117 2.16 0.07 21.66
N THR A 118 3.03 0.50 22.55
CA THR A 118 2.81 0.50 23.99
C THR A 118 2.51 1.90 24.53
N GLY A 119 2.72 2.94 23.72
CA GLY A 119 2.33 4.31 23.95
C GLY A 119 1.86 4.98 22.67
N TRP A 120 0.64 5.56 22.70
CA TRP A 120 0.01 6.22 21.55
C TRP A 120 0.07 7.75 21.63
N GLU A 121 0.38 8.30 22.80
CA GLU A 121 0.43 9.75 23.07
C GLU A 121 1.70 10.11 23.84
N THR A 122 2.84 9.57 23.38
CA THR A 122 4.14 9.81 24.02
C THR A 122 4.60 11.24 23.70
N PRO A 123 4.84 12.09 24.73
CA PRO A 123 5.33 13.46 24.53
C PRO A 123 6.75 13.46 23.95
N ILE A 124 6.95 14.29 22.93
CA ILE A 124 8.24 14.52 22.26
C ILE A 124 8.55 16.01 22.20
N ARG A 125 9.41 16.46 21.28
CA ARG A 125 9.85 17.88 21.15
C ARG A 125 8.68 18.85 21.25
N GLY A 126 8.82 19.82 22.15
CA GLY A 126 7.87 20.94 22.30
C GLY A 126 6.48 20.54 22.77
N GLY A 127 6.29 19.31 23.28
CA GLY A 127 4.99 18.81 23.70
C GLY A 127 4.13 18.25 22.56
N ALA A 128 4.68 18.08 21.35
CA ALA A 128 4.05 17.26 20.31
C ALA A 128 3.94 15.81 20.79
N ILE A 129 2.98 15.06 20.27
CA ILE A 129 2.75 13.67 20.66
C ILE A 129 3.05 12.72 19.50
N SER A 130 3.56 11.53 19.85
CA SER A 130 3.86 10.48 18.89
C SER A 130 3.70 9.10 19.52
N ASN A 131 3.97 8.05 18.73
CA ASN A 131 3.87 6.67 19.18
C ASN A 131 5.18 6.18 19.77
N SER A 132 5.10 5.20 20.66
CA SER A 132 6.27 4.51 21.20
C SER A 132 6.02 3.02 21.44
N PHE A 133 7.10 2.27 21.51
CA PHE A 133 7.06 0.85 21.82
C PHE A 133 8.16 0.48 22.82
N LYS A 134 7.82 -0.43 23.76
CA LYS A 134 8.75 -1.04 24.70
C LYS A 134 8.46 -2.53 24.81
N THR A 135 9.43 -3.36 24.45
CA THR A 135 9.35 -4.83 24.58
C THR A 135 9.00 -5.24 26.00
N GLU A 136 9.57 -4.55 27.01
CA GLU A 136 9.30 -4.84 28.42
C GLU A 136 7.82 -4.78 28.81
N LEU A 137 7.05 -3.89 28.18
CA LEU A 137 5.60 -3.78 28.37
C LEU A 137 4.82 -4.81 27.54
N ALA A 138 5.33 -5.13 26.35
CA ALA A 138 4.62 -6.02 25.41
C ALA A 138 4.85 -7.51 25.70
N LYS A 139 5.94 -7.90 26.38
CA LYS A 139 6.31 -9.31 26.62
C LYS A 139 5.27 -10.11 27.43
N HIS A 140 4.42 -9.43 28.20
CA HIS A 140 3.37 -10.03 29.00
C HIS A 140 2.01 -10.06 28.30
N ALA A 141 1.94 -9.63 27.05
CA ALA A 141 0.69 -9.70 26.29
C ALA A 141 0.25 -11.15 26.12
N PRO A 142 -1.06 -11.43 26.29
CA PRO A 142 -1.58 -12.77 26.04
C PRO A 142 -1.41 -13.17 24.57
N TRP A 143 -1.56 -14.45 24.29
CA TRP A 143 -1.60 -14.88 22.90
C TRP A 143 -2.76 -14.21 22.17
N PHE A 144 -2.48 -13.75 20.98
CA PHE A 144 -3.47 -13.09 20.13
C PHE A 144 -4.47 -14.11 19.53
N TYR A 145 -4.00 -15.35 19.34
CA TYR A 145 -4.78 -16.49 18.87
C TYR A 145 -4.82 -17.60 19.90
N ASP A 146 -5.35 -18.73 19.53
CA ASP A 146 -5.60 -19.91 20.36
C ASP A 146 -4.34 -20.69 20.77
N ARG A 147 -3.18 -20.43 20.13
CA ARG A 147 -1.91 -21.11 20.40
C ARG A 147 -0.69 -20.23 20.14
N ASP A 148 0.44 -20.73 20.54
CA ASP A 148 1.75 -20.24 20.14
C ASP A 148 2.14 -20.80 18.76
N TYR A 149 2.64 -19.93 17.87
CA TYR A 149 3.12 -20.29 16.54
C TYR A 149 4.65 -20.33 16.52
N ASN A 150 5.24 -21.17 15.65
CA ASN A 150 6.69 -21.18 15.45
C ASN A 150 7.09 -20.49 14.14
N GLU A 151 8.37 -20.08 14.06
CA GLU A 151 8.85 -19.28 12.94
C GLU A 151 8.89 -20.05 11.62
N GLU A 152 9.21 -21.35 11.65
CA GLU A 152 9.31 -22.19 10.46
C GLU A 152 7.94 -22.45 9.84
N GLU A 153 6.91 -22.61 10.68
CA GLU A 153 5.54 -22.68 10.21
C GLU A 153 5.10 -21.38 9.51
N MET A 154 5.48 -20.23 10.09
CA MET A 154 5.18 -18.93 9.46
C MET A 154 5.93 -18.77 8.12
N TRP A 155 7.18 -19.22 8.04
CA TRP A 155 7.92 -19.25 6.78
C TRP A 155 7.27 -20.16 5.74
N ALA A 156 6.82 -21.35 6.12
CA ALA A 156 6.13 -22.28 5.22
C ALA A 156 4.82 -21.66 4.68
N ASN A 157 4.07 -20.93 5.54
CA ASN A 157 2.86 -20.25 5.10
C ASN A 157 3.17 -19.06 4.16
N TYR A 158 4.25 -18.33 4.42
CA TYR A 158 4.71 -17.25 3.56
C TYR A 158 5.12 -17.78 2.17
N ASP A 159 5.95 -18.82 2.13
CA ASP A 159 6.36 -19.45 0.88
C ASP A 159 5.14 -19.97 0.09
N TRP A 160 4.22 -20.66 0.77
CA TRP A 160 2.98 -21.16 0.16
C TRP A 160 2.16 -20.04 -0.49
N TYR A 161 2.10 -18.87 0.16
CA TYR A 161 1.41 -17.68 -0.38
C TYR A 161 2.15 -17.12 -1.59
N LEU A 162 3.45 -16.86 -1.47
CA LEU A 162 4.25 -16.21 -2.52
C LEU A 162 4.30 -17.06 -3.81
N GLU A 163 4.47 -18.37 -3.70
CA GLU A 163 4.45 -19.29 -4.85
C GLU A 163 3.18 -19.17 -5.69
N ARG A 164 2.06 -18.82 -5.07
CA ARG A 164 0.74 -18.79 -5.69
C ARG A 164 0.26 -17.41 -6.10
N ILE A 165 0.73 -16.36 -5.43
CA ILE A 165 0.31 -14.98 -5.73
C ILE A 165 1.22 -14.31 -6.76
N LEU A 166 2.54 -14.58 -6.73
CA LEU A 166 3.48 -13.91 -7.63
C LEU A 166 3.23 -14.18 -9.13
N PRO A 167 2.82 -15.37 -9.57
CA PRO A 167 2.46 -15.57 -10.98
C PRO A 167 1.31 -14.67 -11.43
N VAL A 168 0.31 -14.43 -10.56
CA VAL A 168 -0.80 -13.52 -10.84
C VAL A 168 -0.33 -12.07 -10.85
N ALA A 169 0.53 -11.70 -9.92
CA ALA A 169 1.12 -10.36 -9.86
C ALA A 169 1.94 -10.06 -11.13
N GLU A 170 2.66 -11.04 -11.65
CA GLU A 170 3.41 -10.92 -12.90
C GLU A 170 2.51 -10.80 -14.13
N GLU A 171 1.47 -11.63 -14.23
CA GLU A 171 0.48 -11.59 -15.31
C GLU A 171 -0.20 -10.22 -15.43
N TYR A 172 -0.56 -9.62 -14.28
CA TYR A 172 -1.27 -8.33 -14.21
C TYR A 172 -0.36 -7.13 -13.99
N ASN A 173 0.97 -7.33 -13.96
CA ASN A 173 1.98 -6.29 -13.79
C ASN A 173 1.79 -5.47 -12.50
N VAL A 174 1.46 -6.14 -11.39
CA VAL A 174 1.32 -5.53 -10.06
C VAL A 174 2.53 -5.89 -9.20
N ARG A 175 3.25 -4.89 -8.72
CA ARG A 175 4.39 -5.08 -7.82
C ARG A 175 3.89 -5.37 -6.40
N MET A 176 4.36 -6.46 -5.83
CA MET A 176 4.09 -6.87 -4.45
C MET A 176 5.17 -6.31 -3.53
N ALA A 177 4.86 -5.29 -2.77
CA ALA A 177 5.78 -4.56 -1.92
C ALA A 177 5.64 -5.00 -0.46
N LEU A 178 6.62 -5.76 0.04
CA LEU A 178 6.62 -6.29 1.39
C LEU A 178 7.06 -5.21 2.39
N HIS A 179 6.21 -4.91 3.37
CA HIS A 179 6.50 -4.05 4.49
C HIS A 179 7.19 -4.83 5.63
N PRO A 180 8.14 -4.24 6.37
CA PRO A 180 8.70 -4.85 7.57
C PRO A 180 7.67 -5.13 8.65
N ASP A 181 8.00 -6.03 9.57
CA ASP A 181 7.28 -6.15 10.83
C ASP A 181 7.44 -4.87 11.67
N ASP A 182 6.37 -4.41 12.27
CA ASP A 182 6.34 -3.21 13.10
C ASP A 182 5.60 -3.48 14.43
N PRO A 183 6.34 -3.53 15.54
CA PRO A 183 7.79 -3.42 15.70
C PRO A 183 8.53 -4.69 15.24
N PRO A 184 9.83 -4.56 14.86
CA PRO A 184 10.63 -5.66 14.34
C PRO A 184 11.24 -6.53 15.46
N VAL A 185 10.38 -7.07 16.34
CA VAL A 185 10.77 -7.96 17.45
C VAL A 185 10.54 -9.43 17.08
N PRO A 186 11.16 -10.39 17.78
CA PRO A 186 11.07 -11.80 17.40
C PRO A 186 9.65 -12.37 17.41
N LYS A 187 8.82 -11.98 18.39
CA LYS A 187 7.48 -12.52 18.59
C LYS A 187 6.61 -11.56 19.37
N LEU A 188 5.33 -11.45 19.01
CA LEU A 188 4.31 -10.73 19.78
C LEU A 188 3.00 -11.50 19.79
N GLY A 189 2.35 -11.56 20.97
CA GLY A 189 1.06 -12.23 21.12
C GLY A 189 1.05 -13.69 20.66
N GLY A 190 2.18 -14.41 20.82
CA GLY A 190 2.31 -15.81 20.40
C GLY A 190 2.61 -16.01 18.90
N VAL A 191 2.80 -14.93 18.12
CA VAL A 191 3.06 -15.04 16.68
C VAL A 191 4.47 -14.50 16.34
N PRO A 192 5.32 -15.31 15.69
CA PRO A 192 6.62 -14.86 15.20
C PRO A 192 6.48 -13.75 14.15
N ARG A 193 7.41 -12.81 14.18
CA ARG A 193 7.54 -11.74 13.20
C ARG A 193 8.71 -12.03 12.28
N LEU A 194 8.40 -12.34 11.01
CA LEU A 194 9.40 -12.82 10.07
C LEU A 194 10.32 -11.71 9.57
N PHE A 195 9.74 -10.54 9.26
CA PHE A 195 10.44 -9.45 8.56
C PHE A 195 10.96 -8.40 9.54
N ARG A 196 11.78 -8.86 10.49
CA ARG A 196 12.35 -8.10 11.63
C ARG A 196 13.85 -7.83 11.54
N ASN A 197 14.54 -8.34 10.53
CA ASN A 197 15.96 -8.16 10.34
C ASN A 197 16.40 -8.31 8.89
N PHE A 198 17.58 -7.85 8.56
CA PHE A 198 18.15 -7.84 7.22
C PHE A 198 18.18 -9.25 6.58
N ASP A 199 18.62 -10.26 7.33
CA ASP A 199 18.80 -11.61 6.79
C ASP A 199 17.47 -12.26 6.39
N ASN A 200 16.40 -11.99 7.12
CA ASN A 200 15.07 -12.50 6.81
C ASN A 200 14.51 -11.85 5.53
N PHE A 201 14.75 -10.58 5.30
CA PHE A 201 14.42 -9.95 4.01
C PHE A 201 15.24 -10.50 2.86
N LYS A 202 16.54 -10.68 3.08
CA LYS A 202 17.42 -11.33 2.10
C LYS A 202 16.92 -12.72 1.76
N ARG A 203 16.62 -13.55 2.78
CA ARG A 203 16.02 -14.88 2.63
C ARG A 203 14.74 -14.85 1.79
N ALA A 204 13.81 -13.91 2.06
CA ALA A 204 12.57 -13.77 1.32
C ALA A 204 12.79 -13.46 -0.16
N MET A 205 13.71 -12.52 -0.46
CA MET A 205 14.01 -12.11 -1.84
C MET A 205 14.73 -13.22 -2.61
N GLU A 206 15.62 -13.99 -1.97
CA GLU A 206 16.36 -15.10 -2.58
C GLU A 206 15.47 -16.33 -2.81
N ARG A 207 14.53 -16.62 -1.91
CA ARG A 207 13.57 -17.73 -2.07
C ARG A 207 12.54 -17.48 -3.16
N HIS A 208 12.16 -16.21 -3.35
CA HIS A 208 11.16 -15.78 -4.33
C HIS A 208 11.73 -14.67 -5.24
N PRO A 209 12.65 -15.01 -6.16
CA PRO A 209 13.39 -14.03 -6.95
C PRO A 209 12.58 -13.39 -8.09
N ASN A 210 11.25 -13.38 -8.01
CA ASN A 210 10.37 -12.78 -9.00
C ASN A 210 10.55 -11.25 -9.05
N ARG A 211 10.54 -10.65 -10.24
CA ARG A 211 10.67 -9.19 -10.43
C ARG A 211 9.52 -8.37 -9.85
N MET A 212 8.36 -9.00 -9.62
CA MET A 212 7.21 -8.36 -8.95
C MET A 212 7.27 -8.45 -7.43
N HIS A 213 8.27 -9.14 -6.87
CA HIS A 213 8.50 -9.22 -5.45
C HIS A 213 9.59 -8.24 -5.01
N GLY A 214 9.26 -7.31 -4.12
CA GLY A 214 10.18 -6.29 -3.61
C GLY A 214 9.68 -5.70 -2.30
N LEU A 215 10.15 -4.51 -1.97
CA LEU A 215 9.95 -3.89 -0.66
C LEU A 215 9.08 -2.63 -0.76
N ASP A 216 8.18 -2.51 0.19
CA ASP A 216 7.83 -1.29 0.85
C ASP A 216 8.93 -1.01 1.88
N PHE A 217 9.85 -0.12 1.54
CA PHE A 217 11.01 0.15 2.37
C PHE A 217 10.64 1.15 3.48
N CYS A 218 10.06 0.63 4.58
CA CYS A 218 9.77 1.47 5.74
C CYS A 218 11.06 1.85 6.47
N HIS A 219 11.56 3.05 6.18
CA HIS A 219 12.78 3.59 6.80
C HIS A 219 12.72 3.54 8.34
N GLY A 220 11.56 3.84 8.95
CA GLY A 220 11.39 3.76 10.39
C GLY A 220 11.65 2.37 10.95
N CYS A 221 11.07 1.33 10.36
CA CYS A 221 11.30 -0.05 10.79
C CYS A 221 12.76 -0.48 10.58
N TRP A 222 13.40 -0.09 9.48
CA TRP A 222 14.84 -0.32 9.28
C TRP A 222 15.70 0.42 10.30
N SER A 223 15.28 1.63 10.69
CA SER A 223 15.92 2.42 11.76
C SER A 223 15.77 1.76 13.14
N GLU A 224 14.61 1.18 13.44
CA GLU A 224 14.36 0.36 14.65
C GLU A 224 15.26 -0.86 14.70
N MET A 225 15.49 -1.54 13.58
CA MET A 225 16.31 -2.76 13.51
C MET A 225 17.80 -2.51 13.81
N ARG A 226 18.41 -1.51 13.15
CA ARG A 226 19.87 -1.33 13.16
C ARG A 226 20.32 0.13 13.10
N GLY A 227 19.46 1.09 13.39
CA GLY A 227 19.76 2.52 13.30
C GLY A 227 20.11 2.99 11.89
N GLY A 228 20.60 4.22 11.77
CA GLY A 228 20.86 4.86 10.48
C GLY A 228 21.88 4.13 9.58
N ALA A 229 22.89 3.50 10.15
CA ALA A 229 23.87 2.70 9.39
C ALA A 229 23.21 1.49 8.73
N GLY A 230 22.33 0.79 9.46
CA GLY A 230 21.58 -0.36 8.92
C GLY A 230 20.60 0.03 7.84
N VAL A 231 19.97 1.22 7.93
CA VAL A 231 19.13 1.78 6.86
C VAL A 231 19.93 1.95 5.58
N LEU A 232 21.13 2.54 5.65
CA LEU A 232 21.98 2.77 4.47
C LEU A 232 22.44 1.45 3.83
N GLU A 233 22.81 0.46 4.64
CA GLU A 233 23.20 -0.88 4.17
C GLU A 233 22.03 -1.56 3.44
N ALA A 234 20.84 -1.54 4.03
CA ALA A 234 19.65 -2.14 3.43
C ALA A 234 19.23 -1.40 2.12
N ALA A 235 19.28 -0.07 2.12
CA ALA A 235 18.96 0.73 0.94
C ALA A 235 19.95 0.43 -0.20
N GLU A 236 21.24 0.26 0.10
CA GLU A 236 22.23 -0.12 -0.89
C GLU A 236 21.99 -1.52 -1.44
N TYR A 237 21.84 -2.52 -0.57
CA TYR A 237 21.71 -3.91 -0.98
C TYR A 237 20.44 -4.17 -1.80
N PHE A 238 19.29 -3.77 -1.29
CA PHE A 238 18.01 -4.02 -1.97
C PHE A 238 17.77 -3.02 -3.12
N GLY A 239 18.26 -1.79 -2.98
CA GLY A 239 18.15 -0.77 -4.01
C GLY A 239 18.95 -1.09 -5.26
N ALA A 240 20.20 -1.56 -5.12
CA ALA A 240 21.04 -1.99 -6.23
C ALA A 240 20.42 -3.14 -7.05
N GLN A 241 19.56 -3.95 -6.44
CA GLN A 241 18.82 -5.03 -7.08
C GLN A 241 17.47 -4.58 -7.67
N GLY A 242 17.10 -3.29 -7.54
CA GLY A 242 15.81 -2.77 -7.98
C GLY A 242 14.62 -3.30 -7.16
N ARG A 243 14.86 -3.76 -5.92
CA ARG A 243 13.85 -4.36 -5.05
C ARG A 243 13.06 -3.36 -4.23
N ILE A 244 13.47 -2.10 -4.13
CA ILE A 244 12.71 -1.06 -3.42
C ILE A 244 11.68 -0.49 -4.39
N PHE A 245 10.40 -0.66 -4.10
CA PHE A 245 9.31 -0.18 -4.95
C PHE A 245 8.79 1.18 -4.51
N TYR A 246 8.70 1.41 -3.20
CA TYR A 246 8.44 2.70 -2.59
C TYR A 246 9.02 2.75 -1.16
N VAL A 247 8.97 3.92 -0.54
CA VAL A 247 9.60 4.20 0.74
C VAL A 247 8.63 4.90 1.68
N HIS A 248 8.48 4.37 2.88
CA HIS A 248 7.95 5.09 4.02
C HIS A 248 9.08 5.81 4.72
N MET A 249 9.02 7.15 4.79
CA MET A 249 10.09 7.97 5.35
C MET A 249 9.65 8.59 6.67
N ARG A 250 9.63 7.79 7.72
CA ARG A 250 9.55 8.21 9.13
C ARG A 250 10.83 7.83 9.85
N ASP A 251 11.09 8.35 11.02
CA ASP A 251 12.22 7.92 11.83
C ASP A 251 11.84 7.79 13.31
N VAL A 252 12.72 7.12 14.06
CA VAL A 252 12.58 6.86 15.49
C VAL A 252 13.85 7.22 16.24
N LYS A 253 13.71 7.45 17.54
CA LYS A 253 14.81 7.43 18.52
C LYS A 253 14.76 6.12 19.28
N GLY A 254 15.88 5.43 19.37
CA GLY A 254 15.98 4.11 20.00
C GLY A 254 16.04 2.96 19.00
N GLY A 255 15.74 1.75 19.44
CA GLY A 255 15.83 0.52 18.64
C GLY A 255 14.65 -0.42 18.88
N CYS A 256 14.69 -1.63 18.31
CA CYS A 256 13.57 -2.56 18.30
C CYS A 256 12.93 -2.84 19.68
N ASP A 257 13.71 -2.80 20.75
CA ASP A 257 13.24 -3.09 22.11
C ASP A 257 12.64 -1.88 22.85
N ASP A 258 13.06 -0.68 22.50
CA ASP A 258 12.56 0.59 23.07
C ASP A 258 12.78 1.70 22.05
N PHE A 259 11.72 2.19 21.45
CA PHE A 259 11.76 3.33 20.54
C PHE A 259 10.61 4.30 20.74
N THR A 260 10.82 5.52 20.31
CA THR A 260 9.79 6.56 20.18
C THR A 260 9.87 7.15 18.78
N GLU A 261 8.74 7.17 18.05
CA GLU A 261 8.63 7.88 16.78
C GLU A 261 8.85 9.38 17.02
N CYS A 262 9.48 10.05 16.09
CA CYS A 262 9.90 11.44 16.28
C CYS A 262 9.68 12.27 15.00
N PHE A 263 9.99 13.55 15.08
CA PHE A 263 10.06 14.35 13.85
C PHE A 263 11.11 13.78 12.91
N ILE A 264 10.83 13.84 11.62
CA ILE A 264 11.64 13.25 10.56
C ILE A 264 13.11 13.68 10.57
N ASN A 265 13.42 14.81 11.20
CA ASN A 265 14.77 15.37 11.30
C ASN A 265 15.46 15.12 12.66
N GLU A 266 14.94 14.21 13.48
CA GLU A 266 15.45 13.98 14.86
C GLU A 266 15.77 12.54 15.19
N GLY A 267 15.52 11.61 14.28
CA GLY A 267 15.69 10.18 14.53
C GLY A 267 17.13 9.69 14.43
N ASN A 268 17.27 8.37 14.31
CA ASN A 268 18.57 7.69 14.23
C ASN A 268 19.32 7.95 12.92
N SER A 269 18.64 8.46 11.90
CA SER A 269 19.16 8.57 10.53
C SER A 269 19.36 10.02 10.11
N ASN A 270 20.33 10.22 9.22
CA ASN A 270 20.38 11.44 8.43
C ASN A 270 19.60 11.24 7.13
N ILE A 271 18.40 11.82 7.01
CA ILE A 271 17.49 11.65 5.88
C ILE A 271 18.12 12.08 4.54
N PHE A 272 18.97 13.13 4.55
CA PHE A 272 19.70 13.53 3.35
C PHE A 272 20.59 12.39 2.84
N ASN A 273 21.36 11.73 3.72
CA ASN A 273 22.21 10.60 3.33
C ASN A 273 21.39 9.41 2.80
N VAL A 274 20.23 9.14 3.39
CA VAL A 274 19.33 8.08 2.92
C VAL A 274 18.80 8.39 1.52
N MET A 275 18.34 9.62 1.28
CA MET A 275 17.84 10.03 -0.04
C MET A 275 18.96 10.06 -1.10
N MET A 276 20.18 10.47 -0.73
CA MET A 276 21.37 10.35 -1.58
C MET A 276 21.66 8.89 -1.93
N LYS A 277 21.60 7.97 -0.96
CA LYS A 277 21.80 6.53 -1.18
C LYS A 277 20.74 5.96 -2.13
N LEU A 278 19.47 6.27 -1.92
CA LEU A 278 18.37 5.85 -2.80
C LEU A 278 18.59 6.36 -4.23
N ARG A 279 19.06 7.59 -4.38
CA ARG A 279 19.42 8.15 -5.69
C ARG A 279 20.58 7.40 -6.34
N GLN A 280 21.66 7.13 -5.59
CA GLN A 280 22.84 6.42 -6.06
C GLN A 280 22.54 5.01 -6.56
N VAL A 281 21.64 4.27 -5.89
CA VAL A 281 21.22 2.93 -6.32
C VAL A 281 20.18 2.96 -7.43
N GLY A 282 19.81 4.14 -7.94
CA GLY A 282 18.89 4.28 -9.06
C GLY A 282 17.41 4.11 -8.75
N PHE A 283 17.01 4.29 -7.47
CA PHE A 283 15.59 4.22 -7.08
C PHE A 283 14.74 5.24 -7.85
N LYS A 284 13.65 4.78 -8.46
CA LYS A 284 12.73 5.58 -9.28
C LYS A 284 11.31 5.66 -8.73
N GLY A 285 11.06 5.03 -7.59
CA GLY A 285 9.75 4.98 -6.95
C GLY A 285 9.34 6.31 -6.31
N PHE A 286 8.43 6.21 -5.37
CA PHE A 286 7.94 7.34 -4.59
C PHE A 286 8.26 7.18 -3.10
N ILE A 287 8.21 8.29 -2.38
CA ILE A 287 8.48 8.40 -0.94
C ILE A 287 7.27 9.07 -0.32
N ILE A 288 6.73 8.50 0.76
CA ILE A 288 5.70 9.11 1.60
C ILE A 288 6.20 9.31 3.03
N ASP A 289 5.53 10.15 3.78
CA ASP A 289 5.88 10.54 5.15
C ASP A 289 5.52 9.50 6.23
N ASP A 290 4.69 8.50 5.92
CA ASP A 290 4.21 7.43 6.82
C ASP A 290 3.55 7.96 8.11
N HIS A 291 4.13 7.71 9.28
CA HIS A 291 3.69 8.27 10.56
C HIS A 291 4.33 9.63 10.81
N VAL A 292 3.57 10.55 11.38
CA VAL A 292 4.06 11.89 11.75
C VAL A 292 3.63 12.25 13.16
N PRO A 293 4.43 13.04 13.90
CA PRO A 293 4.00 13.59 15.17
C PRO A 293 2.78 14.50 15.02
N HIS A 294 1.86 14.43 15.96
CA HIS A 294 0.74 15.37 16.05
C HIS A 294 1.16 16.64 16.76
N LEU A 295 1.00 17.76 16.09
CA LEU A 295 1.31 19.09 16.60
C LEU A 295 0.10 19.70 17.33
N VAL A 296 0.30 20.86 17.95
CA VAL A 296 -0.78 21.60 18.59
C VAL A 296 -1.94 21.87 17.62
N ASN A 297 -3.18 21.55 18.04
CA ASN A 297 -4.39 21.68 17.21
C ASN A 297 -4.29 20.98 15.84
N ASP A 298 -3.62 19.85 15.77
CA ASP A 298 -3.57 19.03 14.55
C ASP A 298 -4.87 18.24 14.36
N SER A 299 -5.15 17.87 13.11
CA SER A 299 -6.27 16.99 12.79
C SER A 299 -5.95 15.53 13.12
N ALA A 300 -6.96 14.67 13.11
CA ALA A 300 -6.76 13.22 13.27
C ALA A 300 -5.84 12.63 12.20
N TYR A 301 -5.84 13.17 10.98
CA TYR A 301 -4.91 12.78 9.91
C TYR A 301 -3.49 13.32 10.11
N GLY A 302 -3.29 14.32 10.97
CA GLY A 302 -1.99 14.95 11.21
C GLY A 302 -1.57 15.95 10.12
N HIS A 303 -2.48 16.76 9.60
CA HIS A 303 -2.19 17.70 8.50
C HIS A 303 -0.97 18.57 8.75
N ARG A 304 -0.78 19.06 9.99
CA ARG A 304 0.37 19.92 10.35
C ARG A 304 1.66 19.12 10.37
N GLY A 305 1.65 17.93 10.98
CA GLY A 305 2.78 17.03 11.00
C GLY A 305 3.19 16.59 9.60
N ARG A 306 2.21 16.26 8.76
CA ARG A 306 2.43 15.87 7.36
C ARG A 306 2.94 17.02 6.49
N ALA A 307 2.41 18.22 6.68
CA ALA A 307 2.93 19.39 5.98
C ALA A 307 4.41 19.64 6.33
N HIS A 308 4.79 19.50 7.61
CA HIS A 308 6.19 19.59 8.03
C HIS A 308 7.06 18.51 7.39
N ALA A 309 6.65 17.24 7.48
CA ALA A 309 7.43 16.11 6.94
C ALA A 309 7.56 16.19 5.42
N THR A 310 6.46 16.41 4.71
CA THR A 310 6.44 16.53 3.24
C THR A 310 7.28 17.72 2.76
N GLY A 311 7.17 18.87 3.42
CA GLY A 311 7.97 20.04 3.09
C GLY A 311 9.47 19.80 3.29
N TYR A 312 9.85 19.14 4.39
CA TYR A 312 11.23 18.73 4.66
C TYR A 312 11.77 17.76 3.59
N LEU A 313 10.99 16.72 3.25
CA LEU A 313 11.36 15.75 2.22
C LEU A 313 11.48 16.39 0.84
N THR A 314 10.58 17.30 0.49
CA THR A 314 10.63 18.03 -0.79
C THR A 314 11.89 18.89 -0.88
N ALA A 315 12.23 19.64 0.16
CA ALA A 315 13.44 20.45 0.19
C ALA A 315 14.72 19.60 0.05
N ILE A 316 14.79 18.46 0.74
CA ILE A 316 15.93 17.53 0.57
C ILE A 316 15.95 16.94 -0.84
N MET A 317 14.80 16.60 -1.42
CA MET A 317 14.72 16.09 -2.79
C MET A 317 15.29 17.09 -3.78
N ASP A 318 14.99 18.37 -3.62
CA ASP A 318 15.49 19.44 -4.47
C ASP A 318 17.03 19.53 -4.40
N VAL A 319 17.59 19.45 -3.18
CA VAL A 319 19.05 19.43 -3.00
C VAL A 319 19.68 18.19 -3.63
N VAL A 320 19.10 17.01 -3.39
CA VAL A 320 19.58 15.74 -3.99
C VAL A 320 19.55 15.80 -5.52
N ASN A 321 18.49 16.37 -6.10
CA ASN A 321 18.36 16.55 -7.55
C ASN A 321 19.40 17.50 -8.12
N GLN A 322 19.81 18.54 -7.39
CA GLN A 322 20.87 19.45 -7.79
C GLN A 322 22.25 18.80 -7.72
N LEU A 323 22.52 18.04 -6.66
CA LEU A 323 23.81 17.37 -6.44
C LEU A 323 24.02 16.15 -7.34
N GLN A 324 22.96 15.42 -7.62
CA GLN A 324 22.96 14.24 -8.48
C GLN A 324 21.76 14.30 -9.43
N PRO A 325 21.83 15.11 -10.50
CA PRO A 325 20.76 15.16 -11.49
C PRO A 325 20.56 13.79 -12.14
N ASP A 326 19.31 13.45 -12.51
CA ASP A 326 19.06 12.24 -13.29
C ASP A 326 19.93 12.27 -14.55
N PRO A 327 20.57 11.17 -14.93
CA PRO A 327 21.29 11.13 -16.19
C PRO A 327 20.32 11.51 -17.30
N THR A 328 20.69 12.52 -18.08
CA THR A 328 19.92 12.94 -19.26
C THR A 328 19.64 11.69 -20.09
N PRO A 329 18.39 11.40 -20.48
CA PRO A 329 18.12 10.23 -21.31
C PRO A 329 19.00 10.31 -22.55
N SER A 330 19.97 9.41 -22.69
CA SER A 330 20.71 9.31 -23.94
C SER A 330 19.69 8.98 -25.03
N ALA A 331 19.71 9.72 -26.12
CA ALA A 331 18.76 9.58 -27.21
C ALA A 331 18.70 8.18 -27.85
N SER A 332 19.51 7.23 -27.37
CA SER A 332 19.61 5.85 -27.85
C SER A 332 18.77 4.80 -27.10
N LYS A 333 18.04 5.15 -26.04
CA LYS A 333 17.20 4.19 -25.27
C LYS A 333 15.71 4.55 -25.20
N ALA A 334 15.20 5.36 -26.13
CA ALA A 334 13.77 5.69 -26.22
C ALA A 334 12.88 4.52 -26.74
N ASN A 335 13.44 3.35 -27.00
CA ASN A 335 12.71 2.26 -27.67
C ASN A 335 12.24 1.10 -26.78
N ASP A 336 12.53 1.08 -25.47
CA ASP A 336 12.24 -0.12 -24.65
C ASP A 336 11.05 -0.01 -23.69
N LEU A 337 10.27 1.07 -23.79
CA LEU A 337 8.99 1.16 -23.06
C LEU A 337 7.84 1.44 -24.05
N LYS A 338 7.61 0.51 -24.97
CA LYS A 338 6.29 0.43 -25.62
C LYS A 338 5.31 -0.06 -24.54
N PRO A 339 4.19 0.67 -24.30
CA PRO A 339 3.12 0.10 -23.51
C PRO A 339 2.69 -1.21 -24.18
N ALA A 340 2.51 -2.27 -23.39
CA ALA A 340 1.92 -3.51 -23.86
C ALA A 340 0.50 -3.19 -24.35
N ILE A 341 0.40 -2.91 -25.63
CA ILE A 341 -0.87 -2.76 -26.34
C ILE A 341 -1.51 -4.14 -26.28
N LEU A 342 -2.69 -4.21 -25.67
CA LEU A 342 -3.68 -5.28 -25.71
C LEU A 342 -3.37 -6.32 -26.79
N ALA A 343 -3.03 -7.53 -26.35
CA ALA A 343 -2.87 -8.67 -27.24
C ALA A 343 -4.12 -8.75 -28.14
N LYS A 344 -3.91 -8.57 -29.43
CA LYS A 344 -4.96 -8.72 -30.43
C LYS A 344 -5.46 -10.16 -30.36
N THR A 345 -6.65 -10.36 -29.83
CA THR A 345 -7.41 -11.59 -30.00
C THR A 345 -7.45 -11.97 -31.49
N PRO A 346 -7.20 -13.22 -31.89
CA PRO A 346 -7.25 -13.61 -33.30
C PRO A 346 -8.68 -13.35 -33.82
N ARG A 347 -8.78 -12.55 -34.87
CA ARG A 347 -10.01 -12.27 -35.60
C ARG A 347 -10.58 -13.57 -36.13
N LYS A 348 -11.61 -14.13 -35.48
CA LYS A 348 -12.55 -15.06 -36.13
C LYS A 348 -13.25 -14.30 -37.25
N LYS A 349 -13.27 -14.90 -38.46
CA LYS A 349 -13.99 -14.38 -39.63
C LYS A 349 -15.43 -14.07 -39.24
N LYS A 350 -15.89 -12.83 -39.52
CA LYS A 350 -17.29 -12.43 -39.35
C LYS A 350 -18.21 -13.25 -40.26
N PRO A 351 -19.31 -13.80 -39.73
CA PRO A 351 -20.46 -14.11 -40.59
C PRO A 351 -21.10 -12.79 -41.02
N SER A 352 -21.48 -12.69 -42.26
CA SER A 352 -22.24 -11.57 -42.82
C SER A 352 -23.60 -11.51 -42.13
N ASN A 353 -23.89 -10.47 -41.35
CA ASN A 353 -25.22 -10.21 -40.83
C ASN A 353 -25.61 -8.78 -41.21
N THR A 354 -26.51 -8.72 -42.16
CA THR A 354 -27.39 -7.57 -42.39
C THR A 354 -28.28 -7.41 -41.15
N PRO A 355 -28.41 -6.22 -40.56
CA PRO A 355 -29.27 -6.04 -39.38
C PRO A 355 -30.74 -6.32 -39.74
N PRO A 356 -31.53 -6.97 -38.87
CA PRO A 356 -32.95 -7.18 -39.10
C PRO A 356 -33.68 -5.86 -39.07
N VAL A 357 -34.44 -5.61 -40.12
CA VAL A 357 -35.36 -4.47 -40.22
C VAL A 357 -36.45 -4.62 -39.16
N PHE A 358 -36.49 -3.72 -38.19
CA PHE A 358 -37.51 -3.67 -37.16
C PHE A 358 -38.86 -3.30 -37.81
N LYS A 359 -39.80 -4.22 -37.87
CA LYS A 359 -41.20 -3.91 -38.20
C LYS A 359 -41.95 -3.52 -36.93
N PRO A 360 -42.64 -2.39 -36.88
CA PRO A 360 -43.41 -2.02 -35.69
C PRO A 360 -44.56 -3.03 -35.45
N PRO A 361 -44.87 -3.31 -34.16
CA PRO A 361 -45.92 -4.27 -33.81
C PRO A 361 -47.29 -3.84 -34.34
N SER A 362 -48.06 -4.81 -34.81
CA SER A 362 -49.40 -4.59 -35.35
C SER A 362 -50.36 -4.09 -34.25
N LYS A 363 -51.37 -3.30 -34.63
CA LYS A 363 -52.40 -2.75 -33.72
C LYS A 363 -53.09 -3.79 -32.82
N ARG A 364 -52.96 -5.07 -33.12
CA ARG A 364 -53.52 -6.19 -32.33
C ARG A 364 -52.65 -6.60 -31.16
N ALA A 365 -51.36 -6.33 -31.23
CA ALA A 365 -50.40 -6.65 -30.15
C ALA A 365 -50.37 -5.58 -29.03
N LEU A 366 -50.78 -4.35 -29.32
CA LEU A 366 -50.91 -3.25 -28.36
C LEU A 366 -52.14 -3.36 -27.45
N ALA A 367 -53.11 -4.20 -27.79
CA ALA A 367 -54.33 -4.38 -27.01
C ALA A 367 -54.23 -5.44 -25.89
N ALA A 368 -53.11 -6.15 -25.79
CA ALA A 368 -52.87 -7.27 -24.85
C ALA A 368 -51.99 -6.92 -23.67
N LEU A 369 -51.62 -5.65 -23.45
CA LEU A 369 -50.84 -5.24 -22.27
C LEU A 369 -51.80 -5.03 -21.07
N PRO A 370 -51.49 -5.57 -19.88
CA PRO A 370 -52.30 -5.35 -18.69
C PRO A 370 -52.26 -3.88 -18.30
N LYS A 371 -53.46 -3.31 -18.01
CA LYS A 371 -53.61 -1.94 -17.53
C LYS A 371 -53.11 -1.85 -16.11
N ASP A 372 -52.16 -0.95 -15.88
CA ASP A 372 -51.62 -0.60 -14.55
C ASP A 372 -52.76 -0.15 -13.61
N PRO A 373 -52.84 -0.65 -12.37
CA PRO A 373 -53.83 -0.17 -11.40
C PRO A 373 -53.40 1.17 -10.85
N MET A 374 -54.14 2.21 -11.15
CA MET A 374 -53.98 3.56 -10.62
C MET A 374 -54.03 3.61 -9.10
N VAL A 375 -53.01 4.23 -8.54
CA VAL A 375 -52.96 4.71 -7.15
C VAL A 375 -54.08 5.75 -6.95
N LYS A 376 -55.10 5.44 -6.12
CA LYS A 376 -56.01 6.41 -5.49
C LYS A 376 -55.67 6.43 -4.00
N GLY A 377 -55.47 7.61 -3.43
CA GLY A 377 -55.48 7.79 -1.99
C GLY A 377 -54.76 9.03 -1.51
N GLY A 378 -55.33 10.21 -1.68
CA GLY A 378 -54.94 11.40 -0.92
C GLY A 378 -55.46 11.28 0.51
N GLY A 379 -54.61 11.53 1.49
CA GLY A 379 -54.96 11.67 2.91
C GLY A 379 -54.28 12.92 3.46
N LYS A 380 -55.09 13.87 3.91
CA LYS A 380 -54.70 15.18 4.48
C LYS A 380 -53.99 14.99 5.82
N LEU A 381 -52.97 15.84 6.01
CA LEU A 381 -52.36 16.19 7.30
C LEU A 381 -53.39 16.71 8.34
N LYS A 382 -53.23 16.27 9.57
CA LYS A 382 -53.38 17.04 10.78
C LYS A 382 -52.16 16.78 11.68
#